data_8e1ffbcc4b73ee4e4d86fa4ce7c157cb
#
_entry.id   8e1ffbcc4b73ee4e4d86fa4ce7c157cb
#
_cell.length_a   1.000
_cell.length_b   1.000
_cell.length_c   1.000
_cell.angle_alpha   90.00
_cell.angle_beta   90.00
_cell.angle_gamma   90.00
#
_symmetry.space_group_name_H-M   'P 1'
#
loop_
_entity.id
_entity.type
_entity.pdbx_description
1 polymer ?
#
loop_
_entity_poly.entity_id
_entity_poly.type
_entity_poly.pdbx_seq_one_letter_code
_entity_poly.pdbx_strand_id
1 'polypeptide(L)'
;LARRVVDLRKLPLKLETMPSVERVREWYENSFVEMRRSVRPVDAASEEAFCELLHLIYERHAPTLVTMARGVHELKSELVASRPPEYDFGDEVAIHEFLDSFYMSRIGIRILIGQYLELHNEPQVDGFVGLINRQTCPAAIAEQAMLDAKYLCERTHGDSPEVLIEGSTDTVFTYIPSHLYYCLFELLKNSMRAVIEKHGSKVHMPPIKVIIASGESNEDVVIKVSDEGGGIPRSNMPRIFSYLFTTATPAFDSGAEFFSSSGDHNVDSPLAGLGYGLPISRTYARYFGGDLNIMSMEGYGTDAFLHLSRLGDRAEPLP
;
A
#
# COMPACT_ATOMS: atom_id res chain seq x y z
N LEU A 1 -8.67 4.90 17.27
CA LEU A 1 -9.89 5.51 16.70
C LEU A 1 -10.10 6.95 17.18
N ALA A 2 -10.16 7.23 18.51
CA ALA A 2 -10.42 8.59 19.05
C ALA A 2 -9.48 9.66 18.48
N ARG A 3 -8.17 9.39 18.47
CA ARG A 3 -7.16 10.30 17.92
C ARG A 3 -7.42 10.60 16.44
N ARG A 4 -7.77 9.59 15.66
CA ARG A 4 -8.08 9.77 14.22
C ARG A 4 -9.29 10.66 13.99
N VAL A 5 -10.33 10.54 14.84
CA VAL A 5 -11.49 11.45 14.78
C VAL A 5 -11.07 12.90 14.99
N VAL A 6 -10.18 13.15 15.97
CA VAL A 6 -9.67 14.51 16.25
C VAL A 6 -8.81 15.03 15.10
N ASP A 7 -7.93 14.19 14.55
CA ASP A 7 -7.04 14.57 13.45
C ASP A 7 -7.83 14.89 12.18
N LEU A 8 -8.85 14.08 11.84
CA LEU A 8 -9.74 14.30 10.68
C LEU A 8 -10.63 15.57 10.79
N ARG A 9 -10.72 16.17 11.98
CA ARG A 9 -11.42 17.45 12.18
C ARG A 9 -10.51 18.67 12.06
N LYS A 10 -9.20 18.48 11.96
CA LYS A 10 -8.20 19.55 11.94
C LYS A 10 -7.25 19.42 10.76
N LEU A 11 -7.79 19.15 9.60
CA LEU A 11 -7.00 18.95 8.40
C LEU A 11 -6.55 20.28 7.77
N PRO A 12 -5.36 20.31 7.15
CA PRO A 12 -4.88 21.50 6.47
C PRO A 12 -5.72 21.80 5.21
N LEU A 13 -5.72 23.06 4.80
CA LEU A 13 -6.27 23.57 3.54
C LEU A 13 -7.76 23.22 3.27
N LYS A 14 -8.55 23.05 4.34
CA LYS A 14 -9.98 22.65 4.26
C LYS A 14 -10.20 21.24 3.71
N LEU A 15 -9.20 20.37 3.78
CA LEU A 15 -9.35 18.96 3.37
C LEU A 15 -10.50 18.28 4.14
N GLU A 16 -10.79 18.71 5.37
CA GLU A 16 -11.90 18.22 6.19
C GLU A 16 -13.29 18.49 5.60
N THR A 17 -13.42 19.45 4.66
CA THR A 17 -14.70 19.78 4.02
C THR A 17 -14.94 19.02 2.72
N MET A 18 -13.98 18.23 2.26
CA MET A 18 -14.15 17.43 1.05
C MET A 18 -15.13 16.27 1.31
N PRO A 19 -16.13 16.05 0.43
CA PRO A 19 -17.19 15.06 0.64
C PRO A 19 -16.67 13.65 0.94
N SER A 20 -15.60 13.22 0.26
CA SER A 20 -15.00 11.90 0.49
C SER A 20 -14.28 11.83 1.85
N VAL A 21 -13.66 12.92 2.31
CA VAL A 21 -13.01 12.98 3.63
C VAL A 21 -14.05 13.02 4.75
N GLU A 22 -15.16 13.74 4.57
CA GLU A 22 -16.28 13.74 5.52
C GLU A 22 -16.82 12.33 5.74
N ARG A 23 -16.98 11.56 4.66
CA ARG A 23 -17.41 10.14 4.74
C ARG A 23 -16.43 9.29 5.55
N VAL A 24 -15.12 9.44 5.32
CA VAL A 24 -14.10 8.76 6.12
C VAL A 24 -14.19 9.15 7.59
N ARG A 25 -14.36 10.44 7.89
CA ARG A 25 -14.54 10.94 9.25
C ARG A 25 -15.76 10.29 9.93
N GLU A 26 -16.90 10.23 9.25
CA GLU A 26 -18.11 9.56 9.75
C GLU A 26 -17.88 8.09 10.10
N TRP A 27 -17.13 7.36 9.27
CA TRP A 27 -16.79 5.96 9.57
C TRP A 27 -15.97 5.83 10.87
N TYR A 28 -14.96 6.70 11.07
CA TYR A 28 -14.17 6.71 12.30
C TYR A 28 -14.99 7.14 13.52
N GLU A 29 -15.88 8.13 13.39
CA GLU A 29 -16.77 8.58 14.45
C GLU A 29 -17.74 7.48 14.88
N ASN A 30 -18.41 6.83 13.93
CA ASN A 30 -19.33 5.73 14.18
C ASN A 30 -18.61 4.56 14.87
N SER A 31 -17.48 4.14 14.32
CA SER A 31 -16.68 3.06 14.90
C SER A 31 -16.16 3.37 16.30
N PHE A 32 -15.80 4.63 16.57
CA PHE A 32 -15.42 5.06 17.92
C PHE A 32 -16.58 4.99 18.90
N VAL A 33 -17.78 5.45 18.51
CA VAL A 33 -18.97 5.42 19.37
C VAL A 33 -19.40 3.98 19.66
N GLU A 34 -19.42 3.11 18.65
CA GLU A 34 -19.78 1.71 18.80
C GLU A 34 -18.80 0.97 19.71
N MET A 35 -17.48 1.14 19.48
CA MET A 35 -16.44 0.56 20.34
C MET A 35 -16.55 1.03 21.79
N ARG A 36 -16.84 2.31 22.00
CA ARG A 36 -17.03 2.87 23.37
C ARG A 36 -18.27 2.34 24.08
N ARG A 37 -19.32 1.99 23.31
CA ARG A 37 -20.57 1.45 23.84
C ARG A 37 -20.55 -0.06 24.00
N SER A 38 -19.61 -0.74 23.36
CA SER A 38 -19.50 -2.20 23.46
C SER A 38 -19.21 -2.63 24.90
N VAL A 39 -19.75 -3.77 25.26
CA VAL A 39 -19.47 -4.41 26.54
C VAL A 39 -18.07 -5.00 26.49
N ARG A 40 -17.32 -4.87 27.59
CA ARG A 40 -16.00 -5.52 27.69
C ARG A 40 -16.17 -7.04 27.65
N PRO A 41 -15.42 -7.76 26.82
CA PRO A 41 -15.45 -9.23 26.79
C PRO A 41 -15.03 -9.81 28.15
N VAL A 42 -15.90 -10.62 28.75
CA VAL A 42 -15.67 -11.31 30.03
C VAL A 42 -16.05 -12.79 29.99
N ASP A 43 -16.77 -13.22 28.97
CA ASP A 43 -17.19 -14.59 28.69
C ASP A 43 -17.28 -14.81 27.17
N ALA A 44 -17.47 -16.08 26.76
CA ALA A 44 -17.51 -16.46 25.35
C ALA A 44 -18.58 -15.70 24.55
N ALA A 45 -19.77 -15.47 25.11
CA ALA A 45 -20.85 -14.78 24.41
C ALA A 45 -20.55 -13.30 24.19
N SER A 46 -19.95 -12.60 25.17
CA SER A 46 -19.53 -11.22 25.04
C SER A 46 -18.29 -11.07 24.15
N GLU A 47 -17.45 -12.09 24.07
CA GLU A 47 -16.31 -12.13 23.14
C GLU A 47 -16.76 -12.32 21.70
N GLU A 48 -17.73 -13.20 21.43
CA GLU A 48 -18.32 -13.37 20.11
C GLU A 48 -18.97 -12.08 19.61
N ALA A 49 -19.77 -11.41 20.44
CA ALA A 49 -20.34 -10.10 20.10
C ALA A 49 -19.29 -9.02 19.85
N PHE A 50 -18.15 -9.07 20.53
CA PHE A 50 -17.03 -8.17 20.30
C PHE A 50 -16.31 -8.48 18.97
N CYS A 51 -16.12 -9.76 18.62
CA CYS A 51 -15.61 -10.19 17.33
C CYS A 51 -16.49 -9.69 16.18
N GLU A 52 -17.82 -9.85 16.29
CA GLU A 52 -18.77 -9.34 15.29
C GLU A 52 -18.66 -7.83 15.11
N LEU A 53 -18.53 -7.06 16.20
CA LEU A 53 -18.31 -5.63 16.16
C LEU A 53 -17.00 -5.29 15.45
N LEU A 54 -15.91 -5.98 15.76
CA LEU A 54 -14.61 -5.75 15.12
C LEU A 54 -14.66 -6.08 13.63
N HIS A 55 -15.37 -7.15 13.24
CA HIS A 55 -15.56 -7.50 11.84
C HIS A 55 -16.34 -6.41 11.09
N LEU A 56 -17.44 -5.92 11.66
CA LEU A 56 -18.20 -4.80 11.09
C LEU A 56 -17.33 -3.53 10.91
N ILE A 57 -16.51 -3.20 11.91
CA ILE A 57 -15.59 -2.06 11.82
C ILE A 57 -14.54 -2.31 10.74
N TYR A 58 -13.96 -3.50 10.67
CA TYR A 58 -12.94 -3.88 9.70
C TYR A 58 -13.44 -3.71 8.27
N GLU A 59 -14.65 -4.21 7.97
CA GLU A 59 -15.30 -4.08 6.67
C GLU A 59 -15.66 -2.62 6.34
N ARG A 60 -16.23 -1.87 7.30
CA ARG A 60 -16.56 -0.44 7.12
C ARG A 60 -15.35 0.37 6.69
N HIS A 61 -14.18 0.05 7.23
CA HIS A 61 -12.94 0.76 6.94
C HIS A 61 -12.15 0.20 5.74
N ALA A 62 -12.62 -0.86 5.08
CA ALA A 62 -11.96 -1.41 3.89
C ALA A 62 -11.74 -0.34 2.79
N PRO A 63 -12.74 0.46 2.39
CA PRO A 63 -12.58 1.45 1.32
C PRO A 63 -11.90 2.76 1.76
N THR A 64 -11.39 2.87 2.98
CA THR A 64 -10.84 4.13 3.51
C THR A 64 -9.70 4.68 2.65
N LEU A 65 -8.80 3.82 2.17
CA LEU A 65 -7.65 4.24 1.36
C LEU A 65 -8.11 4.94 0.07
N VAL A 66 -9.00 4.30 -0.69
CA VAL A 66 -9.54 4.83 -1.96
C VAL A 66 -10.37 6.08 -1.73
N THR A 67 -11.19 6.09 -0.66
CA THR A 67 -12.07 7.22 -0.35
C THR A 67 -11.27 8.44 0.10
N MET A 68 -10.22 8.26 0.91
CA MET A 68 -9.32 9.35 1.29
C MET A 68 -8.57 9.88 0.08
N ALA A 69 -8.06 8.99 -0.79
CA ALA A 69 -7.39 9.41 -2.03
C ALA A 69 -8.31 10.24 -2.95
N ARG A 70 -9.58 9.87 -3.03
CA ARG A 70 -10.59 10.66 -3.75
C ARG A 70 -10.76 12.04 -3.11
N GLY A 71 -10.86 12.14 -1.79
CA GLY A 71 -10.97 13.41 -1.09
C GLY A 71 -9.76 14.32 -1.29
N VAL A 72 -8.54 13.76 -1.30
CA VAL A 72 -7.32 14.53 -1.62
C VAL A 72 -7.33 15.00 -3.09
N HIS A 73 -7.85 14.19 -4.01
CA HIS A 73 -8.02 14.60 -5.40
C HIS A 73 -9.09 15.68 -5.57
N GLU A 74 -10.19 15.63 -4.83
CA GLU A 74 -11.22 16.66 -4.77
C GLU A 74 -10.59 18.00 -4.36
N LEU A 75 -9.79 18.00 -3.28
CA LEU A 75 -9.07 19.20 -2.84
C LEU A 75 -8.05 19.69 -3.87
N LYS A 76 -7.26 18.79 -4.48
CA LYS A 76 -6.31 19.15 -5.53
C LYS A 76 -7.00 19.86 -6.68
N SER A 77 -8.15 19.35 -7.12
CA SER A 77 -8.94 19.93 -8.22
C SER A 77 -9.45 21.34 -7.87
N GLU A 78 -9.92 21.54 -6.63
CA GLU A 78 -10.35 22.86 -6.15
C GLU A 78 -9.17 23.85 -6.05
N LEU A 79 -8.03 23.42 -5.52
CA LEU A 79 -6.85 24.26 -5.38
C LEU A 79 -6.26 24.66 -6.75
N VAL A 80 -6.15 23.72 -7.68
CA VAL A 80 -5.66 23.99 -9.05
C VAL A 80 -6.57 25.00 -9.76
N ALA A 81 -7.91 24.91 -9.58
CA ALA A 81 -8.86 25.83 -10.18
C ALA A 81 -8.80 27.24 -9.58
N SER A 82 -8.36 27.40 -8.33
CA SER A 82 -8.35 28.66 -7.57
C SER A 82 -6.98 29.33 -7.45
N ARG A 83 -5.89 28.66 -7.85
CA ARG A 83 -4.52 29.12 -7.67
C ARG A 83 -3.82 29.46 -9.02
N PRO A 84 -2.68 30.16 -8.99
CA PRO A 84 -1.90 30.47 -10.21
C PRO A 84 -1.50 29.21 -10.98
N PRO A 85 -1.25 29.31 -12.31
CA PRO A 85 -0.85 28.16 -13.14
C PRO A 85 0.43 27.45 -12.71
N GLU A 86 1.32 28.14 -11.98
CA GLU A 86 2.57 27.58 -11.45
C GLU A 86 2.36 26.77 -10.16
N TYR A 87 1.14 26.74 -9.62
CA TYR A 87 0.86 26.02 -8.38
C TYR A 87 1.03 24.51 -8.56
N ASP A 88 1.81 23.92 -7.68
CA ASP A 88 2.05 22.49 -7.62
C ASP A 88 1.54 21.91 -6.28
N PHE A 89 0.60 20.99 -6.36
CA PHE A 89 0.07 20.30 -5.18
C PHE A 89 1.15 19.48 -4.45
N GLY A 90 2.21 19.05 -5.15
CA GLY A 90 3.34 18.35 -4.56
C GLY A 90 4.10 19.15 -3.51
N ASP A 91 3.96 20.48 -3.51
CA ASP A 91 4.60 21.38 -2.55
C ASP A 91 3.82 21.54 -1.24
N GLU A 92 2.62 20.94 -1.13
CA GLU A 92 1.77 21.01 0.07
C GLU A 92 2.23 20.00 1.15
N VAL A 93 3.39 20.28 1.75
CA VAL A 93 4.07 19.41 2.71
C VAL A 93 3.13 18.96 3.85
N ALA A 94 2.33 19.88 4.39
CA ALA A 94 1.42 19.59 5.50
C ALA A 94 0.38 18.50 5.17
N ILE A 95 -0.05 18.41 3.90
CA ILE A 95 -0.98 17.35 3.46
C ILE A 95 -0.24 16.02 3.38
N HIS A 96 0.96 16.00 2.82
CA HIS A 96 1.75 14.77 2.70
C HIS A 96 2.14 14.20 4.08
N GLU A 97 2.58 15.04 5.02
CA GLU A 97 2.87 14.64 6.39
C GLU A 97 1.63 14.09 7.13
N PHE A 98 0.48 14.74 6.94
CA PHE A 98 -0.77 14.23 7.48
C PHE A 98 -1.10 12.85 6.91
N LEU A 99 -1.02 12.68 5.57
CA LEU A 99 -1.35 11.41 4.92
C LEU A 99 -0.41 10.29 5.36
N ASP A 100 0.89 10.55 5.50
CA ASP A 100 1.85 9.58 6.04
C ASP A 100 1.46 9.11 7.44
N SER A 101 1.16 10.05 8.35
CA SER A 101 0.70 9.73 9.71
C SER A 101 -0.64 8.99 9.70
N PHE A 102 -1.57 9.41 8.84
CA PHE A 102 -2.89 8.81 8.73
C PHE A 102 -2.80 7.36 8.24
N TYR A 103 -2.05 7.10 7.15
CA TYR A 103 -1.93 5.75 6.61
C TYR A 103 -1.10 4.83 7.50
N MET A 104 -0.04 5.33 8.13
CA MET A 104 0.72 4.57 9.14
C MET A 104 -0.21 4.08 10.28
N SER A 105 -1.00 5.00 10.83
CA SER A 105 -1.97 4.66 11.88
C SER A 105 -3.08 3.72 11.41
N ARG A 106 -3.54 3.89 10.15
CA ARG A 106 -4.54 3.00 9.55
C ARG A 106 -3.99 1.58 9.43
N ILE A 107 -2.77 1.41 8.96
CA ILE A 107 -2.10 0.11 8.88
C ILE A 107 -2.09 -0.55 10.26
N GLY A 108 -1.66 0.16 11.30
CA GLY A 108 -1.64 -0.37 12.67
C GLY A 108 -3.01 -0.80 13.17
N ILE A 109 -4.06 0.02 12.94
CA ILE A 109 -5.43 -0.33 13.34
C ILE A 109 -5.90 -1.59 12.60
N ARG A 110 -5.63 -1.72 11.30
CA ARG A 110 -6.02 -2.90 10.52
C ARG A 110 -5.27 -4.15 10.96
N ILE A 111 -3.97 -4.03 11.24
CA ILE A 111 -3.19 -5.16 11.78
C ILE A 111 -3.76 -5.61 13.13
N LEU A 112 -4.03 -4.71 14.06
CA LEU A 112 -4.55 -5.06 15.38
C LEU A 112 -5.91 -5.74 15.29
N ILE A 113 -6.84 -5.20 14.51
CA ILE A 113 -8.17 -5.79 14.35
C ILE A 113 -8.08 -7.11 13.58
N GLY A 114 -7.38 -7.12 12.44
CA GLY A 114 -7.23 -8.32 11.62
C GLY A 114 -6.52 -9.45 12.36
N GLN A 115 -5.46 -9.14 13.14
CA GLN A 115 -4.77 -10.13 13.97
C GLN A 115 -5.71 -10.74 15.02
N TYR A 116 -6.56 -9.92 15.66
CA TYR A 116 -7.53 -10.41 16.63
C TYR A 116 -8.55 -11.33 15.96
N LEU A 117 -9.11 -10.91 14.82
CA LEU A 117 -10.11 -11.69 14.09
C LEU A 117 -9.54 -13.02 13.58
N GLU A 118 -8.33 -13.00 12.98
CA GLU A 118 -7.70 -14.22 12.47
C GLU A 118 -7.30 -15.20 13.58
N LEU A 119 -6.97 -14.72 14.78
CA LEU A 119 -6.68 -15.58 15.93
C LEU A 119 -7.94 -16.27 16.47
N HIS A 120 -9.15 -15.73 16.19
CA HIS A 120 -10.43 -16.32 16.59
C HIS A 120 -11.03 -17.21 15.50
N ASN A 121 -10.53 -17.16 14.26
CA ASN A 121 -10.97 -18.03 13.19
C ASN A 121 -10.45 -19.47 13.40
N GLU A 122 -11.33 -20.44 13.32
CA GLU A 122 -11.00 -21.87 13.32
C GLU A 122 -11.39 -22.53 11.98
N PRO A 123 -10.58 -23.46 11.44
CA PRO A 123 -9.26 -23.90 11.93
C PRO A 123 -8.13 -22.92 11.61
N GLN A 124 -7.16 -22.83 12.51
CA GLN A 124 -5.94 -22.04 12.26
C GLN A 124 -5.12 -22.65 11.12
N VAL A 125 -4.61 -21.80 10.23
CA VAL A 125 -3.73 -22.23 9.12
C VAL A 125 -2.34 -22.53 9.66
N ASP A 126 -1.80 -23.70 9.31
CA ASP A 126 -0.45 -24.10 9.75
C ASP A 126 0.60 -23.07 9.28
N GLY A 127 1.53 -22.74 10.16
CA GLY A 127 2.56 -21.73 9.93
C GLY A 127 2.13 -20.30 10.19
N PHE A 128 0.83 -20.04 10.37
CA PHE A 128 0.31 -18.70 10.67
C PHE A 128 0.06 -18.52 12.19
N VAL A 129 0.19 -17.26 12.61
CA VAL A 129 -0.30 -16.76 13.88
C VAL A 129 -1.10 -15.50 13.57
N GLY A 130 -2.41 -15.64 13.41
CA GLY A 130 -3.26 -14.60 12.85
C GLY A 130 -2.82 -14.22 11.43
N LEU A 131 -2.53 -12.94 11.19
CA LEU A 131 -2.05 -12.42 9.89
C LEU A 131 -0.57 -12.76 9.60
N ILE A 132 0.20 -13.14 10.63
CA ILE A 132 1.64 -13.31 10.53
C ILE A 132 1.97 -14.74 10.12
N ASN A 133 2.67 -14.91 9.01
CA ASN A 133 3.24 -16.19 8.60
C ASN A 133 4.70 -16.27 9.07
N ARG A 134 5.02 -17.34 9.83
CA ARG A 134 6.37 -17.60 10.34
C ARG A 134 7.37 -17.99 9.26
N GLN A 135 6.88 -18.44 8.10
CA GLN A 135 7.68 -18.94 6.98
C GLN A 135 7.26 -18.24 5.68
N THR A 136 7.18 -16.90 5.71
CA THR A 136 6.93 -16.12 4.50
C THR A 136 8.10 -16.27 3.54
N CYS A 137 7.84 -16.80 2.34
CA CYS A 137 8.81 -16.93 1.27
C CYS A 137 8.67 -15.76 0.28
N PRO A 138 9.63 -14.81 0.22
CA PRO A 138 9.54 -13.67 -0.70
C PRO A 138 9.46 -14.07 -2.16
N ALA A 139 10.12 -15.16 -2.57
CA ALA A 139 10.09 -15.63 -3.96
C ALA A 139 8.69 -16.07 -4.36
N ALA A 140 8.01 -16.86 -3.53
CA ALA A 140 6.64 -17.30 -3.81
C ALA A 140 5.66 -16.13 -3.88
N ILE A 141 5.82 -15.11 -3.02
CA ILE A 141 4.98 -13.90 -3.06
C ILE A 141 5.31 -13.05 -4.29
N ALA A 142 6.58 -12.97 -4.69
CA ALA A 142 6.99 -12.27 -5.91
C ALA A 142 6.42 -12.95 -7.16
N GLU A 143 6.38 -14.30 -7.21
CA GLU A 143 5.75 -15.05 -8.30
C GLU A 143 4.25 -14.72 -8.40
N GLN A 144 3.52 -14.73 -7.30
CA GLN A 144 2.11 -14.37 -7.29
C GLN A 144 1.89 -12.93 -7.75
N ALA A 145 2.62 -11.97 -7.17
CA ALA A 145 2.53 -10.56 -7.54
C ALA A 145 2.90 -10.32 -9.03
N MET A 146 3.86 -11.09 -9.55
CA MET A 146 4.24 -11.08 -10.96
C MET A 146 3.09 -11.52 -11.85
N LEU A 147 2.44 -12.63 -11.55
CA LEU A 147 1.33 -13.14 -12.34
C LEU A 147 0.18 -12.13 -12.43
N ASP A 148 -0.18 -11.54 -11.31
CA ASP A 148 -1.26 -10.58 -11.24
C ASP A 148 -0.89 -9.24 -11.92
N ALA A 149 0.36 -8.78 -11.78
CA ALA A 149 0.86 -7.59 -12.47
C ALA A 149 0.94 -7.79 -13.98
N LYS A 150 1.39 -8.98 -14.45
CA LYS A 150 1.40 -9.35 -15.89
C LYS A 150 -0.01 -9.34 -16.44
N TYR A 151 -0.95 -10.01 -15.79
CA TYR A 151 -2.34 -10.03 -16.24
C TYR A 151 -2.91 -8.62 -16.40
N LEU A 152 -2.68 -7.74 -15.43
CA LEU A 152 -3.12 -6.35 -15.51
C LEU A 152 -2.44 -5.59 -16.65
N CYS A 153 -1.13 -5.80 -16.83
CA CYS A 153 -0.31 -5.16 -17.85
C CYS A 153 -0.77 -5.56 -19.26
N GLU A 154 -0.94 -6.86 -19.51
CA GLU A 154 -1.42 -7.41 -20.79
C GLU A 154 -2.82 -6.90 -21.12
N ARG A 155 -3.71 -6.82 -20.12
CA ARG A 155 -5.05 -6.28 -20.30
C ARG A 155 -5.06 -4.79 -20.66
N THR A 156 -4.13 -4.01 -20.10
CA THR A 156 -4.08 -2.55 -20.27
C THR A 156 -3.29 -2.14 -21.51
N HIS A 157 -2.18 -2.83 -21.79
CA HIS A 157 -1.22 -2.48 -22.83
C HIS A 157 -1.11 -3.50 -23.98
N GLY A 158 -1.76 -4.65 -23.86
CA GLY A 158 -1.76 -5.72 -24.85
C GLY A 158 -0.53 -6.64 -24.80
N ASP A 159 0.46 -6.34 -23.96
CA ASP A 159 1.71 -7.09 -23.80
C ASP A 159 2.31 -6.87 -22.41
N SER A 160 3.30 -7.68 -22.01
CA SER A 160 4.03 -7.52 -20.75
C SER A 160 5.48 -8.00 -20.86
N PRO A 161 6.45 -7.32 -20.19
CA PRO A 161 7.83 -7.79 -20.14
C PRO A 161 7.96 -9.08 -19.31
N GLU A 162 9.00 -9.85 -19.58
CA GLU A 162 9.41 -10.97 -18.75
C GLU A 162 9.87 -10.49 -17.37
N VAL A 163 9.67 -11.31 -16.33
CA VAL A 163 10.17 -11.05 -14.98
C VAL A 163 11.02 -12.24 -14.53
N LEU A 164 12.25 -11.96 -14.11
CA LEU A 164 13.20 -12.95 -13.60
C LEU A 164 13.34 -12.78 -12.09
N ILE A 165 13.14 -13.86 -11.33
CA ILE A 165 13.31 -13.89 -9.87
C ILE A 165 14.61 -14.62 -9.55
N GLU A 166 15.54 -13.92 -8.91
CA GLU A 166 16.93 -14.37 -8.71
C GLU A 166 17.38 -14.15 -7.24
N GLY A 167 18.52 -14.71 -6.89
CA GLY A 167 19.16 -14.54 -5.57
C GLY A 167 18.78 -15.64 -4.58
N SER A 168 18.57 -15.27 -3.32
CA SER A 168 18.27 -16.20 -2.22
C SER A 168 16.77 -16.58 -2.21
N THR A 169 16.35 -17.34 -3.23
CA THR A 169 14.92 -17.68 -3.45
C THR A 169 14.35 -18.66 -2.41
N ASP A 170 15.21 -19.35 -1.69
CA ASP A 170 14.89 -20.26 -0.57
C ASP A 170 14.74 -19.53 0.79
N THR A 171 14.96 -18.22 0.81
CA THR A 171 14.81 -17.41 2.03
C THR A 171 13.39 -17.49 2.55
N VAL A 172 13.26 -17.74 3.86
CA VAL A 172 12.02 -17.64 4.61
C VAL A 172 12.22 -16.80 5.86
N PHE A 173 11.23 -16.00 6.22
CA PHE A 173 11.25 -15.18 7.43
C PHE A 173 9.84 -14.90 7.92
N THR A 174 9.73 -14.43 9.17
CA THR A 174 8.42 -14.07 9.74
C THR A 174 7.98 -12.72 9.23
N TYR A 175 6.82 -12.68 8.55
CA TYR A 175 6.27 -11.43 8.02
C TYR A 175 4.75 -11.55 7.78
N ILE A 176 4.09 -10.43 7.40
CA ILE A 176 2.71 -10.43 6.92
C ILE A 176 2.72 -10.54 5.39
N PRO A 177 2.30 -11.70 4.81
CA PRO A 177 2.41 -11.95 3.37
C PRO A 177 1.69 -10.92 2.50
N SER A 178 0.50 -10.48 2.93
CA SER A 178 -0.30 -9.49 2.17
C SER A 178 0.36 -8.12 2.05
N HIS A 179 1.13 -7.68 3.05
CA HIS A 179 1.89 -6.43 2.98
C HIS A 179 3.04 -6.52 1.97
N LEU A 180 3.77 -7.64 1.98
CA LEU A 180 4.83 -7.90 1.03
C LEU A 180 4.28 -8.00 -0.40
N TYR A 181 3.18 -8.73 -0.57
CA TYR A 181 2.48 -8.84 -1.85
C TYR A 181 2.11 -7.45 -2.40
N TYR A 182 1.48 -6.59 -1.59
CA TYR A 182 1.11 -5.25 -2.02
C TYR A 182 2.32 -4.46 -2.51
N CYS A 183 3.42 -4.44 -1.75
CA CYS A 183 4.63 -3.72 -2.13
C CYS A 183 5.19 -4.22 -3.46
N LEU A 184 5.33 -5.54 -3.61
CA LEU A 184 5.87 -6.15 -4.84
C LEU A 184 4.97 -5.94 -6.05
N PHE A 185 3.65 -6.07 -5.87
CA PHE A 185 2.67 -5.82 -6.93
C PHE A 185 2.75 -4.38 -7.44
N GLU A 186 2.80 -3.37 -6.55
CA GLU A 186 2.91 -1.96 -6.94
C GLU A 186 4.24 -1.65 -7.64
N LEU A 187 5.36 -2.22 -7.17
CA LEU A 187 6.66 -2.06 -7.81
C LEU A 187 6.70 -2.70 -9.21
N LEU A 188 6.24 -3.95 -9.33
CA LEU A 188 6.19 -4.66 -10.60
C LEU A 188 5.28 -3.98 -11.62
N LYS A 189 4.10 -3.54 -11.20
CA LYS A 189 3.17 -2.77 -12.05
C LYS A 189 3.81 -1.50 -12.59
N ASN A 190 4.54 -0.75 -11.75
CA ASN A 190 5.24 0.45 -12.16
C ASN A 190 6.37 0.15 -13.15
N SER A 191 7.18 -0.87 -12.87
CA SER A 191 8.28 -1.30 -13.75
C SER A 191 7.78 -1.81 -15.11
N MET A 192 6.71 -2.63 -15.12
CA MET A 192 6.11 -3.12 -16.38
C MET A 192 5.60 -1.97 -17.24
N ARG A 193 4.88 -1.01 -16.63
CA ARG A 193 4.41 0.17 -17.35
C ARG A 193 5.59 0.97 -17.94
N ALA A 194 6.64 1.23 -17.15
CA ALA A 194 7.79 2.00 -17.60
C ALA A 194 8.52 1.32 -18.78
N VAL A 195 8.68 -0.01 -18.71
CA VAL A 195 9.31 -0.79 -19.80
C VAL A 195 8.47 -0.70 -21.08
N ILE A 196 7.15 -0.85 -21.00
CA ILE A 196 6.28 -0.76 -22.16
C ILE A 196 6.23 0.64 -22.74
N GLU A 197 6.13 1.68 -21.90
CA GLU A 197 6.12 3.08 -22.35
C GLU A 197 7.41 3.45 -23.11
N LYS A 198 8.56 2.92 -22.67
CA LYS A 198 9.86 3.17 -23.33
C LYS A 198 10.10 2.36 -24.59
N HIS A 199 9.82 1.05 -24.53
CA HIS A 199 10.21 0.12 -25.59
C HIS A 199 9.07 -0.19 -26.58
N GLY A 200 7.81 0.07 -26.19
CA GLY A 200 6.61 -0.33 -26.91
C GLY A 200 6.45 -1.85 -26.95
N SER A 201 5.45 -2.35 -27.68
CA SER A 201 5.24 -3.79 -27.92
C SER A 201 6.25 -4.32 -28.94
N LYS A 202 7.54 -4.29 -28.60
CA LYS A 202 8.63 -4.80 -29.44
C LYS A 202 8.90 -6.26 -29.12
N VAL A 203 9.42 -6.99 -30.11
CA VAL A 203 9.77 -8.41 -30.01
C VAL A 203 10.77 -8.73 -28.88
N HIS A 204 11.46 -7.72 -28.35
CA HIS A 204 12.42 -7.85 -27.24
C HIS A 204 12.29 -6.66 -26.29
N MET A 205 11.45 -6.80 -25.26
CA MET A 205 11.47 -5.94 -24.06
C MET A 205 12.54 -6.46 -23.09
N PRO A 206 13.36 -5.59 -22.45
CA PRO A 206 14.27 -6.01 -21.41
C PRO A 206 13.49 -6.60 -20.23
N PRO A 207 13.95 -7.71 -19.62
CA PRO A 207 13.26 -8.31 -18.50
C PRO A 207 13.38 -7.44 -17.25
N ILE A 208 12.35 -7.48 -16.41
CA ILE A 208 12.39 -6.93 -15.06
C ILE A 208 13.06 -7.98 -14.17
N LYS A 209 13.96 -7.56 -13.28
CA LYS A 209 14.63 -8.46 -12.34
C LYS A 209 14.17 -8.22 -10.92
N VAL A 210 13.73 -9.27 -10.25
CA VAL A 210 13.45 -9.29 -8.81
C VAL A 210 14.57 -10.07 -8.13
N ILE A 211 15.42 -9.38 -7.38
CA ILE A 211 16.57 -9.99 -6.73
C ILE A 211 16.33 -10.01 -5.22
N ILE A 212 16.34 -11.20 -4.63
CA ILE A 212 16.14 -11.40 -3.20
C ILE A 212 17.50 -11.62 -2.55
N ALA A 213 17.80 -10.83 -1.53
CA ALA A 213 19.01 -10.94 -0.74
C ALA A 213 18.67 -11.07 0.75
N SER A 214 19.29 -12.05 1.42
CA SER A 214 19.21 -12.24 2.85
C SER A 214 20.63 -12.11 3.42
N GLY A 215 20.84 -11.15 4.33
CA GLY A 215 22.14 -10.90 4.91
C GLY A 215 22.61 -12.03 5.84
N GLU A 216 23.93 -12.23 5.96
CA GLU A 216 24.51 -13.24 6.84
C GLU A 216 24.20 -12.98 8.33
N SER A 217 24.10 -11.71 8.73
CA SER A 217 23.71 -11.31 10.10
C SER A 217 22.24 -11.58 10.42
N ASN A 218 21.43 -11.97 9.42
CA ASN A 218 20.02 -12.29 9.56
C ASN A 218 19.14 -11.15 10.10
N GLU A 219 19.56 -9.90 9.92
CA GLU A 219 18.84 -8.71 10.38
C GLU A 219 17.73 -8.29 9.43
N ASP A 220 18.06 -8.22 8.12
CA ASP A 220 17.17 -7.72 7.09
C ASP A 220 17.03 -8.70 5.91
N VAL A 221 15.89 -8.62 5.25
CA VAL A 221 15.67 -9.17 3.91
C VAL A 221 15.51 -8.01 2.96
N VAL A 222 16.28 -7.97 1.88
CA VAL A 222 16.23 -6.93 0.86
C VAL A 222 15.72 -7.52 -0.44
N ILE A 223 14.71 -6.90 -1.02
CA ILE A 223 14.19 -7.27 -2.34
C ILE A 223 14.40 -6.09 -3.28
N LYS A 224 15.17 -6.31 -4.35
CA LYS A 224 15.40 -5.32 -5.39
C LYS A 224 14.53 -5.65 -6.59
N VAL A 225 13.74 -4.67 -7.04
CA VAL A 225 13.04 -4.71 -8.33
C VAL A 225 13.75 -3.76 -9.27
N SER A 226 14.26 -4.27 -10.39
CA SER A 226 15.10 -3.54 -11.35
C SER A 226 14.48 -3.57 -12.73
N ASP A 227 14.35 -2.41 -13.37
CA ASP A 227 13.82 -2.25 -14.73
C ASP A 227 14.74 -1.40 -15.60
N GLU A 228 14.60 -1.55 -16.92
CA GLU A 228 15.22 -0.70 -17.94
C GLU A 228 14.18 0.19 -18.65
N GLY A 229 13.17 0.65 -17.89
CA GLY A 229 12.03 1.46 -18.34
C GLY A 229 12.33 2.95 -18.57
N GLY A 230 13.60 3.34 -18.70
CA GLY A 230 13.99 4.71 -19.00
C GLY A 230 14.28 5.59 -17.79
N GLY A 231 14.02 5.10 -16.60
CA GLY A 231 14.30 5.80 -15.35
C GLY A 231 13.36 6.99 -15.10
N ILE A 232 13.63 7.66 -14.00
CA ILE A 232 12.85 8.79 -13.50
C ILE A 232 13.70 10.07 -13.67
N PRO A 233 13.16 11.14 -14.29
CA PRO A 233 13.85 12.42 -14.39
C PRO A 233 14.27 12.94 -13.02
N ARG A 234 15.47 13.49 -12.93
CA ARG A 234 16.04 14.00 -11.66
C ARG A 234 15.13 15.04 -11.00
N SER A 235 14.43 15.85 -11.78
CA SER A 235 13.44 16.82 -11.29
C SER A 235 12.26 16.19 -10.56
N ASN A 236 11.90 14.95 -10.90
CA ASN A 236 10.79 14.21 -10.30
C ASN A 236 11.19 13.40 -9.06
N MET A 237 12.49 13.09 -8.90
CA MET A 237 12.99 12.26 -7.79
C MET A 237 12.56 12.73 -6.39
N PRO A 238 12.55 14.04 -6.05
CA PRO A 238 12.08 14.50 -4.74
C PRO A 238 10.60 14.21 -4.47
N ARG A 239 9.82 13.95 -5.53
CA ARG A 239 8.35 13.89 -5.49
C ARG A 239 7.78 12.49 -5.67
N ILE A 240 8.62 11.47 -5.91
CA ILE A 240 8.16 10.10 -6.17
C ILE A 240 7.34 9.48 -5.03
N PHE A 241 7.55 9.97 -3.81
CA PHE A 241 6.78 9.58 -2.63
C PHE A 241 5.69 10.59 -2.24
N SER A 242 5.46 11.63 -3.04
CA SER A 242 4.33 12.54 -2.84
C SER A 242 3.03 11.90 -3.30
N TYR A 243 1.98 12.01 -2.49
CA TYR A 243 0.65 11.54 -2.85
C TYR A 243 0.09 12.32 -4.05
N LEU A 244 -0.65 11.64 -4.91
CA LEU A 244 -1.16 12.15 -6.19
C LEU A 244 -0.08 12.58 -7.20
N PHE A 245 1.18 12.25 -6.97
CA PHE A 245 2.22 12.38 -8.00
C PHE A 245 2.19 11.15 -8.90
N THR A 246 1.83 11.35 -10.15
CA THR A 246 1.79 10.28 -11.16
C THR A 246 2.12 10.84 -12.52
N THR A 247 2.82 10.06 -13.32
CA THR A 247 3.05 10.29 -14.75
C THR A 247 2.04 9.51 -15.61
N ALA A 248 1.20 8.68 -14.98
CA ALA A 248 0.15 7.95 -15.67
C ALA A 248 -1.09 8.81 -15.89
N THR A 249 -1.86 8.51 -16.93
CA THR A 249 -3.19 9.08 -17.11
C THR A 249 -4.12 8.62 -15.97
N PRO A 250 -4.77 9.52 -15.23
CA PRO A 250 -5.62 9.13 -14.12
C PRO A 250 -6.76 8.21 -14.56
N ALA A 251 -6.92 7.08 -13.88
CA ALA A 251 -7.96 6.09 -14.17
C ALA A 251 -9.29 6.33 -13.42
N PHE A 252 -9.57 7.55 -12.94
CA PHE A 252 -10.82 7.85 -12.23
C PHE A 252 -12.08 7.65 -13.09
N ASP A 253 -11.96 7.75 -14.43
CA ASP A 253 -13.11 7.64 -15.34
C ASP A 253 -13.33 6.22 -15.90
N SER A 254 -12.41 5.31 -15.70
CA SER A 254 -12.49 3.92 -16.20
C SER A 254 -12.77 2.95 -15.06
N GLY A 255 -13.98 3.01 -14.46
CA GLY A 255 -14.56 1.91 -13.69
C GLY A 255 -13.64 1.23 -12.68
N ALA A 256 -13.25 1.93 -11.60
CA ALA A 256 -12.53 1.35 -10.45
C ALA A 256 -13.32 0.23 -9.70
N GLU A 257 -14.42 -0.27 -10.27
CA GLU A 257 -15.18 -1.43 -9.81
C GLU A 257 -14.44 -2.75 -10.00
N PHE A 258 -13.32 -2.73 -10.75
CA PHE A 258 -12.65 -3.95 -11.19
C PHE A 258 -11.88 -4.70 -10.08
N PHE A 259 -11.50 -4.05 -9.01
CA PHE A 259 -10.72 -4.66 -7.94
C PHE A 259 -11.53 -5.06 -6.69
N SER A 260 -12.85 -4.95 -6.74
CA SER A 260 -13.72 -5.45 -5.67
C SER A 260 -13.92 -6.97 -5.68
N SER A 261 -13.39 -7.68 -6.68
CA SER A 261 -13.70 -9.11 -6.91
C SER A 261 -12.63 -10.12 -6.49
N SER A 262 -11.43 -9.68 -6.08
CA SER A 262 -10.51 -10.59 -5.40
C SER A 262 -10.88 -10.65 -3.92
N GLY A 263 -11.41 -11.80 -3.49
CA GLY A 263 -11.95 -12.02 -2.15
C GLY A 263 -10.94 -11.96 -0.98
N ASP A 264 -9.80 -11.31 -1.17
CA ASP A 264 -8.83 -11.06 -0.12
C ASP A 264 -8.97 -9.61 0.36
N HIS A 265 -9.88 -9.42 1.34
CA HIS A 265 -10.18 -8.13 1.96
C HIS A 265 -9.00 -7.51 2.74
N ASN A 266 -7.83 -8.18 2.78
CA ASN A 266 -6.66 -7.73 3.51
C ASN A 266 -5.73 -6.84 2.68
N VAL A 267 -5.85 -6.84 1.36
CA VAL A 267 -5.05 -5.97 0.49
C VAL A 267 -5.95 -4.84 -0.02
N ASP A 268 -5.63 -3.61 0.38
CA ASP A 268 -6.28 -2.42 -0.16
C ASP A 268 -6.19 -2.44 -1.69
N SER A 269 -7.34 -2.35 -2.35
CA SER A 269 -7.43 -2.32 -3.81
C SER A 269 -6.42 -1.34 -4.39
N PRO A 270 -5.56 -1.75 -5.33
CA PRO A 270 -4.54 -0.89 -5.88
C PRO A 270 -5.16 0.35 -6.51
N LEU A 271 -4.70 1.51 -6.07
CA LEU A 271 -5.05 2.82 -6.61
C LEU A 271 -4.29 3.04 -7.93
N ALA A 272 -4.60 2.23 -8.94
CA ALA A 272 -3.90 2.27 -10.21
C ALA A 272 -3.94 3.67 -10.83
N GLY A 273 -2.76 4.24 -11.11
CA GLY A 273 -2.64 5.55 -11.74
C GLY A 273 -2.89 6.77 -10.84
N LEU A 274 -3.22 6.60 -9.55
CA LEU A 274 -3.51 7.71 -8.64
C LEU A 274 -2.28 8.27 -7.92
N GLY A 275 -1.09 7.67 -8.10
CA GLY A 275 0.14 8.11 -7.43
C GLY A 275 0.20 7.76 -5.93
N TYR A 276 -0.45 6.69 -5.53
CA TYR A 276 -0.44 6.19 -4.14
C TYR A 276 0.44 4.97 -3.93
N GLY A 277 0.78 4.23 -4.98
CA GLY A 277 1.49 2.96 -4.89
C GLY A 277 2.81 3.06 -4.11
N LEU A 278 3.72 3.95 -4.53
CA LEU A 278 5.02 4.11 -3.89
C LEU A 278 4.92 4.66 -2.45
N PRO A 279 4.16 5.73 -2.15
CA PRO A 279 3.99 6.21 -0.77
C PRO A 279 3.45 5.13 0.18
N ILE A 280 2.42 4.40 -0.22
CA ILE A 280 1.81 3.35 0.61
C ILE A 280 2.75 2.16 0.77
N SER A 281 3.44 1.70 -0.29
CA SER A 281 4.45 0.64 -0.20
C SER A 281 5.56 1.01 0.79
N ARG A 282 6.02 2.27 0.76
CA ARG A 282 7.00 2.77 1.73
C ARG A 282 6.45 2.78 3.15
N THR A 283 5.18 3.13 3.33
CA THR A 283 4.52 3.13 4.64
C THR A 283 4.40 1.71 5.19
N TYR A 284 4.06 0.72 4.36
CA TYR A 284 4.06 -0.71 4.76
C TYR A 284 5.45 -1.18 5.20
N ALA A 285 6.49 -0.86 4.43
CA ALA A 285 7.86 -1.23 4.79
C ALA A 285 8.28 -0.59 6.13
N ARG A 286 8.01 0.70 6.29
CA ARG A 286 8.36 1.48 7.50
C ARG A 286 7.61 1.06 8.75
N TYR A 287 6.41 0.50 8.61
CA TYR A 287 5.61 0.07 9.75
C TYR A 287 6.37 -0.93 10.63
N PHE A 288 7.13 -1.84 10.04
CA PHE A 288 7.98 -2.82 10.75
C PHE A 288 9.47 -2.42 10.75
N GLY A 289 9.77 -1.14 10.56
CA GLY A 289 11.15 -0.62 10.69
C GLY A 289 12.03 -0.82 9.46
N GLY A 290 11.47 -1.25 8.33
CA GLY A 290 12.14 -1.26 7.02
C GLY A 290 12.06 0.10 6.30
N ASP A 291 12.32 0.11 5.01
CA ASP A 291 12.14 1.28 4.12
C ASP A 291 12.05 0.85 2.65
N LEU A 292 11.57 1.74 1.80
CA LEU A 292 11.61 1.63 0.35
C LEU A 292 12.47 2.75 -0.23
N ASN A 293 13.57 2.38 -0.89
CA ASN A 293 14.51 3.30 -1.51
C ASN A 293 14.49 3.11 -3.03
N ILE A 294 14.50 4.22 -3.76
CA ILE A 294 14.51 4.22 -5.22
C ILE A 294 15.81 4.84 -5.71
N MET A 295 16.52 4.12 -6.57
CA MET A 295 17.66 4.61 -7.34
C MET A 295 17.30 4.61 -8.81
N SER A 296 17.42 5.74 -9.47
CA SER A 296 17.03 5.84 -10.87
C SER A 296 18.08 6.56 -11.69
N MET A 297 18.30 6.06 -12.90
CA MET A 297 19.18 6.62 -13.91
C MET A 297 18.33 7.03 -15.11
N GLU A 298 18.13 8.34 -15.29
CA GLU A 298 17.35 8.89 -16.41
C GLU A 298 17.96 8.44 -17.74
N GLY A 299 17.10 7.99 -18.65
CA GLY A 299 17.47 7.39 -19.93
C GLY A 299 17.77 5.89 -19.88
N TYR A 300 17.99 5.31 -18.69
CA TYR A 300 18.30 3.90 -18.52
C TYR A 300 17.19 3.13 -17.80
N GLY A 301 17.01 3.28 -16.49
CA GLY A 301 16.06 2.49 -15.72
C GLY A 301 16.03 2.83 -14.25
N THR A 302 15.28 2.01 -13.48
CA THR A 302 15.06 2.23 -12.04
C THR A 302 15.32 0.95 -11.25
N ASP A 303 16.00 1.10 -10.12
CA ASP A 303 16.18 0.10 -9.07
C ASP A 303 15.37 0.51 -7.84
N ALA A 304 14.41 -0.31 -7.42
CA ALA A 304 13.66 -0.15 -6.19
C ALA A 304 14.15 -1.16 -5.16
N PHE A 305 14.62 -0.68 -4.00
CA PHE A 305 15.11 -1.51 -2.91
C PHE A 305 14.12 -1.50 -1.76
N LEU A 306 13.43 -2.62 -1.57
CA LEU A 306 12.53 -2.86 -0.45
C LEU A 306 13.31 -3.54 0.67
N HIS A 307 13.61 -2.78 1.72
CA HIS A 307 14.26 -3.27 2.93
C HIS A 307 13.20 -3.70 3.94
N LEU A 308 13.28 -4.94 4.42
CA LEU A 308 12.33 -5.52 5.35
C LEU A 308 13.08 -6.02 6.58
N SER A 309 12.76 -5.44 7.74
CA SER A 309 13.26 -5.96 9.00
C SER A 309 12.50 -7.23 9.38
N ARG A 310 13.18 -8.21 9.97
CA ARG A 310 12.54 -9.39 10.52
C ARG A 310 11.64 -9.00 11.69
N LEU A 311 10.41 -9.52 11.73
CA LEU A 311 9.50 -9.25 12.86
C LEU A 311 10.07 -9.82 14.15
N GLY A 312 9.99 -9.05 15.22
CA GLY A 312 10.47 -9.42 16.56
C GLY A 312 11.63 -8.58 17.07
N ASP A 313 12.35 -7.87 16.19
CA ASP A 313 13.54 -7.10 16.58
C ASP A 313 13.24 -5.63 16.90
N ARG A 314 12.05 -5.12 16.53
CA ARG A 314 11.68 -3.71 16.75
C ARG A 314 10.26 -3.58 17.29
N ALA A 315 10.08 -2.57 18.16
CA ALA A 315 8.75 -2.18 18.64
C ALA A 315 7.91 -1.61 17.48
N GLU A 316 6.66 -2.01 17.41
CA GLU A 316 5.70 -1.41 16.48
C GLU A 316 5.55 0.10 16.75
N PRO A 317 5.46 0.94 15.72
CA PRO A 317 5.16 2.36 15.88
C PRO A 317 3.68 2.53 16.26
N LEU A 318 3.35 2.23 17.51
CA LEU A 318 2.00 2.46 18.03
C LEU A 318 1.74 3.97 18.06
N PRO A 319 0.64 4.46 17.47
CA PRO A 319 0.32 5.88 17.39
C PRO A 319 -0.07 6.50 18.73
#